data_8c43748a037567f7bed51c6747148618
#
_entry.id   8c43748a037567f7bed51c6747148618
#
_cell.length_a   1.000
_cell.length_b   1.000
_cell.length_c   1.000
_cell.angle_alpha   90.00
_cell.angle_beta   90.00
_cell.angle_gamma   90.00
#
_symmetry.space_group_name_H-M   'P 1'
#
loop_
_entity.id
_entity.type
_entity.pdbx_description
1 polymer ?
#
loop_
_entity_poly.entity_id
_entity_poly.type
_entity_poly.pdbx_seq_one_letter_code
_entity_poly.pdbx_strand_id
1 'polypeptide(L)'
;MSKKRVIFLAGAAAVLAAAAGLLFWRQSSRLELDFSPSDEAFGNPLMGFAPSAWHSEVAEDVTLLYMDITWRELEPEEGVFDWAAIEEENQLERWRKEGKHILLRFVCDLPGDEAHMDIPDWLWEKTGGAGVAYDNSYGRGFSPDYSHPEFIACHRRAVEALGERYGGDDFISFIELGSLGHWGEWHIRSSRGLPPMPLREVREQYIEPWAEAFPNARILMRRPFAEAKEYGFGLYNDMAGHPEATAEWLGWIAEGGEYDQTGEENGLVPMTDAWQTAPVGGEFTSSLPMEQMLDPDLETTLGLLRDSHTTFLGPKIADEEFPEGYDAVLLSLGYRLWISRAEISPGLLGGADVTLTWQNSGSAPLYADWPVYLQAVDEAGRVLEQAQVELELSGLLPGETAETVTRLPSAKLRGKDACAALRLVIVDPLTGRPAVRFANREAAGEDPALVLWKGL
;
A
#
# COMPACT_ATOMS: atom_id res chain seq x y z
N MET A 1 63.23 2.72 -37.71
CA MET A 1 62.11 3.36 -36.93
C MET A 1 62.64 4.59 -36.25
N SER A 2 62.00 5.76 -36.38
CA SER A 2 62.51 6.97 -35.75
C SER A 2 62.37 6.92 -34.25
N LYS A 3 63.31 7.48 -33.47
CA LYS A 3 63.24 7.54 -31.98
C LYS A 3 61.92 8.02 -31.47
N LYS A 4 61.23 8.90 -32.18
CA LYS A 4 59.87 9.40 -31.83
C LYS A 4 58.80 8.32 -31.92
N ARG A 5 58.86 7.39 -32.86
CA ARG A 5 57.90 6.26 -32.96
C ARG A 5 58.08 5.22 -31.84
N VAL A 6 59.36 4.98 -31.43
CA VAL A 6 59.64 4.04 -30.32
C VAL A 6 59.16 4.64 -28.98
N ILE A 7 59.34 5.94 -28.74
CA ILE A 7 58.83 6.64 -27.53
C ILE A 7 57.31 6.64 -27.51
N PHE A 8 56.66 6.86 -28.66
CA PHE A 8 55.19 6.82 -28.73
C PHE A 8 54.60 5.41 -28.47
N LEU A 9 55.23 4.39 -29.02
CA LEU A 9 54.86 2.98 -28.78
C LEU A 9 55.11 2.56 -27.33
N ALA A 10 56.21 2.97 -26.72
CA ALA A 10 56.50 2.70 -25.31
C ALA A 10 55.52 3.43 -24.36
N GLY A 11 55.15 4.67 -24.69
CA GLY A 11 54.12 5.42 -23.95
C GLY A 11 52.74 4.76 -24.04
N ALA A 12 52.32 4.33 -25.23
CA ALA A 12 51.06 3.61 -25.43
C ALA A 12 51.01 2.27 -24.69
N ALA A 13 52.12 1.49 -24.72
CA ALA A 13 52.23 0.25 -23.97
C ALA A 13 52.19 0.46 -22.46
N ALA A 14 52.78 1.49 -21.91
CA ALA A 14 52.75 1.84 -20.50
C ALA A 14 51.31 2.23 -20.05
N VAL A 15 50.59 3.01 -20.88
CA VAL A 15 49.19 3.38 -20.62
C VAL A 15 48.29 2.16 -20.66
N LEU A 16 48.47 1.25 -21.62
CA LEU A 16 47.70 -0.02 -21.68
C LEU A 16 48.01 -0.96 -20.50
N ALA A 17 49.27 -1.05 -20.08
CA ALA A 17 49.67 -1.84 -18.93
C ALA A 17 49.13 -1.24 -17.63
N ALA A 18 49.11 0.07 -17.47
CA ALA A 18 48.50 0.77 -16.34
C ALA A 18 46.99 0.59 -16.33
N ALA A 19 46.29 0.69 -17.47
CA ALA A 19 44.88 0.44 -17.60
C ALA A 19 44.51 -1.02 -17.29
N ALA A 20 45.29 -1.98 -17.79
CA ALA A 20 45.11 -3.41 -17.48
C ALA A 20 45.36 -3.71 -15.98
N GLY A 21 46.40 -3.08 -15.40
CA GLY A 21 46.66 -3.19 -13.96
C GLY A 21 45.54 -2.63 -13.09
N LEU A 22 44.95 -1.52 -13.50
CA LEU A 22 43.82 -0.87 -12.88
C LEU A 22 42.56 -1.74 -12.94
N LEU A 23 42.25 -2.30 -14.11
CA LEU A 23 41.12 -3.23 -14.30
C LEU A 23 41.30 -4.49 -13.45
N PHE A 24 42.48 -5.09 -13.44
CA PHE A 24 42.81 -6.25 -12.63
C PHE A 24 42.69 -5.95 -11.13
N TRP A 25 43.20 -4.79 -10.66
CA TRP A 25 43.06 -4.35 -9.28
C TRP A 25 41.59 -4.14 -8.90
N ARG A 26 40.82 -3.49 -9.75
CA ARG A 26 39.39 -3.25 -9.54
C ARG A 26 38.64 -4.59 -9.42
N GLN A 27 38.92 -5.54 -10.28
CA GLN A 27 38.31 -6.86 -10.27
C GLN A 27 38.74 -7.69 -9.06
N SER A 28 40.01 -7.65 -8.66
CA SER A 28 40.52 -8.39 -7.48
C SER A 28 40.15 -7.76 -6.13
N SER A 29 39.70 -6.52 -6.13
CA SER A 29 39.24 -5.78 -4.93
C SER A 29 37.74 -5.76 -4.78
N ARG A 30 36.99 -6.28 -5.75
CA ARG A 30 35.53 -6.39 -5.72
C ARG A 30 35.12 -7.39 -4.67
N LEU A 31 34.11 -7.02 -3.87
CA LEU A 31 33.47 -7.86 -2.90
C LEU A 31 32.09 -8.25 -3.43
N GLU A 32 31.82 -9.54 -3.51
CA GLU A 32 30.53 -10.09 -3.93
C GLU A 32 29.90 -10.75 -2.71
N LEU A 33 28.64 -10.39 -2.43
CA LEU A 33 27.86 -10.85 -1.28
C LEU A 33 26.54 -11.37 -1.81
N ASP A 34 26.25 -12.62 -1.54
CA ASP A 34 24.96 -13.25 -1.83
C ASP A 34 24.14 -13.33 -0.54
N PHE A 35 22.84 -13.08 -0.66
CA PHE A 35 21.88 -13.06 0.45
C PHE A 35 20.74 -14.03 0.19
N SER A 36 20.01 -14.37 1.24
CA SER A 36 18.87 -15.29 1.18
C SER A 36 17.58 -14.63 1.61
N PRO A 37 16.44 -15.00 0.99
CA PRO A 37 15.14 -14.49 1.45
C PRO A 37 14.79 -15.04 2.83
N SER A 38 14.00 -14.29 3.58
CA SER A 38 13.42 -14.68 4.87
C SER A 38 11.99 -15.16 4.69
N ASP A 39 11.63 -16.21 5.44
CA ASP A 39 10.25 -16.69 5.57
C ASP A 39 9.56 -16.14 6.84
N GLU A 40 10.16 -15.19 7.53
CA GLU A 40 9.57 -14.54 8.69
C GLU A 40 8.38 -13.67 8.28
N ALA A 41 7.24 -13.82 8.97
CA ALA A 41 6.10 -12.94 8.83
C ALA A 41 6.37 -11.61 9.54
N PHE A 42 6.11 -10.50 8.89
CA PHE A 42 6.15 -9.16 9.46
C PHE A 42 5.37 -8.18 8.59
N GLY A 43 4.78 -7.18 9.20
CA GLY A 43 4.16 -6.06 8.50
C GLY A 43 5.20 -5.05 8.01
N ASN A 44 4.84 -4.36 6.95
CA ASN A 44 5.56 -3.23 6.39
C ASN A 44 4.56 -2.10 6.08
N PRO A 45 4.99 -0.85 5.98
CA PRO A 45 4.10 0.24 5.60
C PRO A 45 3.32 -0.06 4.33
N LEU A 46 2.07 0.40 4.29
CA LEU A 46 1.16 0.28 3.13
C LEU A 46 0.82 -1.17 2.72
N MET A 47 0.88 -2.12 3.65
CA MET A 47 0.48 -3.52 3.43
C MET A 47 0.12 -4.21 4.74
N GLY A 48 -0.37 -5.45 4.65
CA GLY A 48 -0.61 -6.30 5.81
C GLY A 48 -1.99 -6.11 6.41
N PHE A 49 -2.10 -6.22 7.72
CA PHE A 49 -3.37 -6.03 8.42
C PHE A 49 -3.67 -4.56 8.69
N ALA A 50 -4.96 -4.21 8.55
CA ALA A 50 -5.48 -2.86 8.82
C ALA A 50 -6.68 -2.94 9.77
N PRO A 51 -6.48 -3.24 11.07
CA PRO A 51 -7.56 -3.21 12.06
C PRO A 51 -8.08 -1.79 12.24
N SER A 52 -9.28 -1.66 12.85
CA SER A 52 -9.89 -0.35 13.09
C SER A 52 -8.99 0.57 13.93
N ALA A 53 -8.87 1.82 13.49
CA ALA A 53 -8.00 2.84 14.09
C ALA A 53 -8.41 3.21 15.54
N TRP A 54 -9.65 3.01 15.91
CA TRP A 54 -10.16 3.27 17.27
C TRP A 54 -9.70 2.21 18.31
N HIS A 55 -9.13 1.07 17.89
CA HIS A 55 -8.60 0.08 18.82
C HIS A 55 -7.47 0.69 19.66
N SER A 56 -7.54 0.50 20.98
CA SER A 56 -6.52 1.00 21.91
C SER A 56 -5.19 0.26 21.79
N GLU A 57 -5.22 -0.99 21.36
CA GLU A 57 -4.07 -1.86 21.18
C GLU A 57 -4.16 -2.54 19.81
N VAL A 58 -3.05 -2.62 19.10
CA VAL A 58 -2.88 -3.34 17.84
C VAL A 58 -1.56 -4.09 17.89
N ALA A 59 -1.43 -5.19 17.15
CA ALA A 59 -0.21 -5.96 17.06
C ALA A 59 0.98 -5.09 16.57
N GLU A 60 2.20 -5.45 16.95
CA GLU A 60 3.42 -4.66 16.63
C GLU A 60 3.69 -4.58 15.13
N ASP A 61 3.31 -5.60 14.39
CA ASP A 61 3.44 -5.70 12.95
C ASP A 61 2.37 -4.93 12.15
N VAL A 62 1.37 -4.36 12.81
CA VAL A 62 0.36 -3.50 12.19
C VAL A 62 0.95 -2.13 11.88
N THR A 63 0.98 -1.76 10.61
CA THR A 63 1.50 -0.48 10.11
C THR A 63 0.44 0.34 9.37
N LEU A 64 -0.71 -0.27 9.09
CA LEU A 64 -1.87 0.33 8.42
C LEU A 64 -3.10 0.18 9.32
N LEU A 65 -3.95 1.20 9.39
CA LEU A 65 -5.15 1.19 10.21
C LEU A 65 -6.35 1.60 9.38
N TYR A 66 -7.49 0.99 9.67
CA TYR A 66 -8.75 1.25 9.02
C TYR A 66 -9.55 2.30 9.79
N MET A 67 -10.00 3.33 9.08
CA MET A 67 -10.86 4.38 9.60
C MET A 67 -12.10 4.48 8.74
N ASP A 68 -13.22 3.98 9.22
CA ASP A 68 -14.53 4.26 8.67
C ASP A 68 -15.19 5.39 9.47
N ILE A 69 -15.80 6.32 8.75
CA ILE A 69 -16.52 7.46 9.33
C ILE A 69 -17.85 7.64 8.62
N THR A 70 -18.91 7.89 9.38
CA THR A 70 -20.20 8.24 8.80
C THR A 70 -20.27 9.73 8.51
N TRP A 71 -21.12 10.10 7.56
CA TRP A 71 -21.34 11.53 7.30
C TRP A 71 -21.95 12.27 8.51
N ARG A 72 -22.79 11.56 9.28
CA ARG A 72 -23.39 12.11 10.51
C ARG A 72 -22.33 12.49 11.56
N GLU A 73 -21.34 11.64 11.75
CA GLU A 73 -20.24 11.91 12.68
C GLU A 73 -19.36 13.05 12.19
N LEU A 74 -19.07 13.07 10.88
CA LEU A 74 -18.18 14.04 10.28
C LEU A 74 -18.77 15.48 10.30
N GLU A 75 -20.07 15.64 9.93
CA GLU A 75 -20.68 16.95 9.69
C GLU A 75 -22.05 17.03 10.41
N PRO A 76 -22.07 17.12 11.76
CA PRO A 76 -23.31 17.12 12.54
C PRO A 76 -24.22 18.32 12.25
N GLU A 77 -23.67 19.47 11.85
CA GLU A 77 -24.38 20.65 11.37
C GLU A 77 -23.82 21.09 10.01
N GLU A 78 -24.65 21.65 9.12
CA GLU A 78 -24.23 22.02 7.77
C GLU A 78 -23.01 22.96 7.78
N GLY A 79 -21.89 22.49 7.19
CA GLY A 79 -20.62 23.22 7.13
C GLY A 79 -19.81 23.20 8.43
N VAL A 80 -20.24 22.47 9.45
CA VAL A 80 -19.53 22.32 10.72
C VAL A 80 -19.01 20.88 10.84
N PHE A 81 -17.72 20.72 10.66
CA PHE A 81 -17.04 19.42 10.70
C PHE A 81 -16.45 19.16 12.09
N ASP A 82 -16.77 18.02 12.69
CA ASP A 82 -16.26 17.63 14.01
C ASP A 82 -14.93 16.88 13.91
N TRP A 83 -13.90 17.59 13.40
CA TRP A 83 -12.57 17.03 13.27
C TRP A 83 -12.01 16.51 14.59
N ALA A 84 -12.32 17.20 15.70
CA ALA A 84 -11.77 16.84 17.00
C ALA A 84 -12.30 15.48 17.46
N ALA A 85 -13.61 15.21 17.30
CA ALA A 85 -14.20 13.93 17.66
C ALA A 85 -13.64 12.80 16.77
N ILE A 86 -13.59 13.00 15.44
CA ILE A 86 -13.06 12.01 14.49
C ILE A 86 -11.57 11.68 14.79
N GLU A 87 -10.74 12.70 15.05
CA GLU A 87 -9.32 12.53 15.31
C GLU A 87 -9.04 11.87 16.66
N GLU A 88 -9.84 12.19 17.70
CA GLU A 88 -9.73 11.59 19.03
C GLU A 88 -10.18 10.12 19.01
N GLU A 89 -11.35 9.82 18.45
CA GLU A 89 -11.90 8.47 18.36
C GLU A 89 -10.96 7.54 17.61
N ASN A 90 -10.44 7.97 16.46
CA ASN A 90 -9.54 7.20 15.62
C ASN A 90 -8.06 7.36 16.00
N GLN A 91 -7.74 8.05 17.08
CA GLN A 91 -6.38 8.21 17.64
C GLN A 91 -5.36 8.70 16.60
N LEU A 92 -5.74 9.57 15.67
CA LEU A 92 -4.94 9.92 14.49
C LEU A 92 -3.58 10.55 14.84
N GLU A 93 -3.51 11.38 15.92
CA GLU A 93 -2.24 11.96 16.39
C GLU A 93 -1.26 10.87 16.83
N ARG A 94 -1.75 9.84 17.54
CA ARG A 94 -0.95 8.69 17.99
C ARG A 94 -0.39 7.93 16.80
N TRP A 95 -1.25 7.52 15.87
CA TRP A 95 -0.85 6.71 14.73
C TRP A 95 0.15 7.44 13.82
N ARG A 96 -0.07 8.72 13.58
CA ARG A 96 0.88 9.56 12.85
C ARG A 96 2.23 9.63 13.55
N LYS A 97 2.26 9.79 14.88
CA LYS A 97 3.49 9.81 15.68
C LYS A 97 4.23 8.47 15.64
N GLU A 98 3.51 7.37 15.64
CA GLU A 98 4.06 6.01 15.51
C GLU A 98 4.51 5.68 14.07
N GLY A 99 4.16 6.52 13.08
CA GLY A 99 4.51 6.30 11.67
C GLY A 99 3.62 5.27 11.00
N LYS A 100 2.40 5.10 11.49
CA LYS A 100 1.38 4.26 10.86
C LYS A 100 0.57 5.08 9.86
N HIS A 101 0.01 4.42 8.86
CA HIS A 101 -0.79 5.02 7.80
C HIS A 101 -2.27 4.65 7.96
N ILE A 102 -3.16 5.42 7.30
CA ILE A 102 -4.60 5.23 7.39
C ILE A 102 -5.18 4.82 6.03
N LEU A 103 -6.07 3.84 6.08
CA LEU A 103 -7.05 3.50 5.07
C LEU A 103 -8.38 4.12 5.49
N LEU A 104 -8.93 5.02 4.66
CA LEU A 104 -10.18 5.73 4.93
C LEU A 104 -11.35 5.14 4.13
N ARG A 105 -12.50 4.95 4.80
CA ARG A 105 -13.81 4.74 4.16
C ARG A 105 -14.82 5.75 4.73
N PHE A 106 -15.44 6.56 3.86
CA PHE A 106 -16.51 7.48 4.23
C PHE A 106 -17.86 6.91 3.84
N VAL A 107 -18.80 6.77 4.79
CA VAL A 107 -20.01 5.97 4.63
C VAL A 107 -21.28 6.80 4.85
N CYS A 108 -22.32 6.52 4.05
CA CYS A 108 -23.61 7.16 4.13
C CYS A 108 -24.76 6.22 4.59
N ASP A 109 -24.48 4.92 4.70
CA ASP A 109 -25.47 3.90 5.05
C ASP A 109 -24.75 2.67 5.64
N LEU A 110 -24.76 2.53 6.98
CA LEU A 110 -24.25 1.37 7.73
C LEU A 110 -25.44 0.60 8.33
N PRO A 111 -25.82 -0.58 7.81
CA PRO A 111 -26.82 -1.40 8.46
C PRO A 111 -26.43 -1.78 9.89
N GLY A 112 -27.31 -1.54 10.86
CA GLY A 112 -27.08 -1.81 12.29
C GLY A 112 -28.24 -2.55 12.96
N ASP A 113 -28.11 -2.80 14.26
CA ASP A 113 -29.12 -3.50 15.05
C ASP A 113 -30.32 -2.61 15.39
N GLU A 114 -30.09 -1.30 15.52
CA GLU A 114 -31.13 -0.31 15.85
C GLU A 114 -31.44 0.58 14.64
N ALA A 115 -32.65 1.12 14.62
CA ALA A 115 -33.04 2.08 13.57
C ALA A 115 -32.26 3.41 13.73
N HIS A 116 -31.50 3.78 12.73
CA HIS A 116 -30.67 4.98 12.72
C HIS A 116 -30.49 5.51 11.29
N MET A 117 -29.68 6.55 11.16
CA MET A 117 -29.34 7.17 9.90
C MET A 117 -27.91 7.70 9.96
N ASP A 118 -27.08 7.35 8.99
CA ASP A 118 -25.66 7.68 8.92
C ASP A 118 -25.37 8.99 8.17
N ILE A 119 -26.40 9.59 7.58
CA ILE A 119 -26.36 10.96 7.08
C ILE A 119 -26.86 11.94 8.16
N PRO A 120 -26.38 13.18 8.20
CA PRO A 120 -26.81 14.16 9.20
C PRO A 120 -28.28 14.61 9.00
N ASP A 121 -28.94 14.98 10.11
CA ASP A 121 -30.34 15.40 10.09
C ASP A 121 -30.58 16.60 9.19
N TRP A 122 -29.65 17.58 9.17
CA TRP A 122 -29.75 18.75 8.30
C TRP A 122 -29.79 18.37 6.80
N LEU A 123 -29.03 17.32 6.40
CA LEU A 123 -29.00 16.85 5.02
C LEU A 123 -30.31 16.13 4.66
N TRP A 124 -30.80 15.29 5.59
CA TRP A 124 -32.12 14.67 5.43
C TRP A 124 -33.23 15.70 5.26
N GLU A 125 -33.25 16.77 6.09
CA GLU A 125 -34.19 17.86 5.95
C GLU A 125 -34.03 18.61 4.62
N LYS A 126 -32.80 18.91 4.22
CA LYS A 126 -32.47 19.64 2.99
C LYS A 126 -32.88 18.88 1.73
N THR A 127 -32.80 17.56 1.74
CA THR A 127 -33.26 16.71 0.64
C THR A 127 -34.76 16.41 0.70
N GLY A 128 -35.48 16.95 1.69
CA GLY A 128 -36.91 16.66 1.92
C GLY A 128 -37.17 15.21 2.33
N GLY A 129 -36.19 14.57 2.95
CA GLY A 129 -36.28 13.18 3.40
C GLY A 129 -36.10 12.16 2.27
N ALA A 130 -35.41 12.53 1.19
CA ALA A 130 -35.18 11.65 0.03
C ALA A 130 -34.36 10.42 0.42
N GLY A 131 -35.00 9.24 0.36
CA GLY A 131 -34.46 7.94 0.78
C GLY A 131 -35.50 7.09 1.46
N VAL A 132 -35.10 5.94 1.97
CA VAL A 132 -36.00 4.96 2.60
C VAL A 132 -35.37 4.36 3.84
N ALA A 133 -36.05 4.44 4.99
CA ALA A 133 -35.70 3.68 6.17
C ALA A 133 -36.00 2.19 5.92
N TYR A 134 -35.09 1.30 6.36
CA TYR A 134 -35.24 -0.13 6.15
C TYR A 134 -35.03 -0.95 7.43
N ASP A 135 -35.64 -2.14 7.42
CA ASP A 135 -35.45 -3.22 8.38
C ASP A 135 -35.44 -4.52 7.55
N ASN A 136 -34.25 -5.08 7.32
CA ASN A 136 -34.06 -6.24 6.46
C ASN A 136 -32.99 -7.19 7.04
N SER A 137 -32.56 -8.21 6.30
CA SER A 137 -31.58 -9.20 6.79
C SER A 137 -30.16 -8.66 6.94
N TYR A 138 -29.87 -7.45 6.44
CA TYR A 138 -28.59 -6.77 6.67
C TYR A 138 -28.61 -5.98 7.98
N GLY A 139 -29.80 -5.62 8.46
CA GLY A 139 -29.98 -4.79 9.64
C GLY A 139 -31.03 -3.70 9.41
N ARG A 140 -30.92 -2.64 10.19
CA ARG A 140 -31.76 -1.44 10.15
C ARG A 140 -30.93 -0.23 9.80
N GLY A 141 -31.52 0.70 9.07
CA GLY A 141 -30.84 1.94 8.69
C GLY A 141 -31.69 2.81 7.77
N PHE A 142 -31.05 3.72 7.09
CA PHE A 142 -31.66 4.62 6.11
C PHE A 142 -30.83 4.63 4.84
N SER A 143 -31.39 4.18 3.72
CA SER A 143 -30.76 4.24 2.41
C SER A 143 -31.13 5.54 1.71
N PRO A 144 -30.17 6.48 1.51
CA PRO A 144 -30.43 7.75 0.84
C PRO A 144 -30.80 7.58 -0.64
N ASP A 145 -31.50 8.55 -1.22
CA ASP A 145 -31.56 8.70 -2.67
C ASP A 145 -30.29 9.36 -3.18
N TYR A 146 -29.32 8.56 -3.57
CA TYR A 146 -28.03 9.00 -4.10
C TYR A 146 -28.13 9.80 -5.41
N SER A 147 -29.29 9.79 -6.08
CA SER A 147 -29.51 10.60 -7.29
C SER A 147 -30.04 12.00 -6.99
N HIS A 148 -30.31 12.32 -5.73
CA HIS A 148 -30.83 13.63 -5.34
C HIS A 148 -29.77 14.73 -5.53
N PRO A 149 -30.06 15.82 -6.29
CA PRO A 149 -29.04 16.83 -6.63
C PRO A 149 -28.39 17.53 -5.41
N GLU A 150 -29.20 17.82 -4.38
CA GLU A 150 -28.66 18.42 -3.14
C GLU A 150 -27.74 17.46 -2.38
N PHE A 151 -28.06 16.15 -2.39
CA PHE A 151 -27.22 15.15 -1.77
C PHE A 151 -25.84 15.09 -2.46
N ILE A 152 -25.83 15.04 -3.79
CA ILE A 152 -24.59 15.03 -4.60
C ILE A 152 -23.75 16.30 -4.34
N ALA A 153 -24.40 17.48 -4.36
CA ALA A 153 -23.70 18.74 -4.13
C ALA A 153 -23.12 18.86 -2.72
N CYS A 154 -23.83 18.37 -1.71
CA CYS A 154 -23.35 18.34 -0.33
C CYS A 154 -22.22 17.31 -0.14
N HIS A 155 -22.33 16.13 -0.77
CA HIS A 155 -21.28 15.11 -0.75
C HIS A 155 -19.95 15.67 -1.29
N ARG A 156 -19.97 16.33 -2.45
CA ARG A 156 -18.77 16.98 -3.00
C ARG A 156 -18.11 17.90 -1.99
N ARG A 157 -18.89 18.78 -1.30
CA ARG A 157 -18.35 19.68 -0.27
C ARG A 157 -17.74 18.95 0.93
N ALA A 158 -18.38 17.85 1.37
CA ALA A 158 -17.86 17.05 2.48
C ALA A 158 -16.52 16.41 2.10
N VAL A 159 -16.40 15.86 0.89
CA VAL A 159 -15.16 15.28 0.38
C VAL A 159 -14.07 16.35 0.17
N GLU A 160 -14.42 17.51 -0.35
CA GLU A 160 -13.49 18.65 -0.47
C GLU A 160 -12.94 19.07 0.90
N ALA A 161 -13.79 19.13 1.93
CA ALA A 161 -13.35 19.44 3.29
C ALA A 161 -12.44 18.35 3.90
N LEU A 162 -12.73 17.07 3.63
CA LEU A 162 -11.83 15.96 3.99
C LEU A 162 -10.45 16.10 3.30
N GLY A 163 -10.45 16.45 2.01
CA GLY A 163 -9.23 16.68 1.25
C GLY A 163 -8.42 17.89 1.75
N GLU A 164 -9.09 19.00 2.07
CA GLU A 164 -8.45 20.17 2.69
C GLU A 164 -7.79 19.81 4.04
N ARG A 165 -8.41 18.91 4.80
CA ARG A 165 -7.90 18.49 6.11
C ARG A 165 -6.77 17.48 6.02
N TYR A 166 -6.89 16.45 5.14
CA TYR A 166 -6.04 15.27 5.15
C TYR A 166 -5.32 15.00 3.84
N GLY A 167 -5.68 15.62 2.72
CA GLY A 167 -5.11 15.33 1.39
C GLY A 167 -3.71 15.90 1.15
N GLY A 168 -3.14 16.62 2.12
CA GLY A 168 -1.86 17.34 1.96
C GLY A 168 -0.60 16.49 2.15
N ASP A 169 -0.72 15.28 2.67
CA ASP A 169 0.40 14.35 2.89
C ASP A 169 -0.02 12.88 2.67
N ASP A 170 0.89 11.93 2.94
CA ASP A 170 0.68 10.51 2.70
C ASP A 170 0.07 9.77 3.90
N PHE A 171 -0.45 10.46 4.91
CA PHE A 171 -1.01 9.81 6.10
C PHE A 171 -2.27 9.01 5.79
N ILE A 172 -3.23 9.60 5.03
CA ILE A 172 -4.30 8.84 4.38
C ILE A 172 -3.72 8.27 3.10
N SER A 173 -3.25 7.03 3.16
CA SER A 173 -2.55 6.39 2.05
C SER A 173 -3.49 5.65 1.11
N PHE A 174 -4.58 5.13 1.64
CA PHE A 174 -5.60 4.41 0.89
C PHE A 174 -6.99 4.97 1.17
N ILE A 175 -7.85 4.93 0.15
CA ILE A 175 -9.27 5.25 0.28
C ILE A 175 -10.07 4.15 -0.40
N GLU A 176 -10.89 3.45 0.35
CA GLU A 176 -11.96 2.63 -0.21
C GLU A 176 -13.17 3.49 -0.44
N LEU A 177 -13.61 3.64 -1.70
CA LEU A 177 -14.77 4.46 -2.03
C LEU A 177 -16.02 3.89 -1.36
N GLY A 178 -16.46 4.57 -0.30
CA GLY A 178 -17.50 4.12 0.63
C GLY A 178 -18.79 4.90 0.58
N SER A 179 -18.95 5.87 -0.32
CA SER A 179 -20.09 6.80 -0.28
C SER A 179 -21.42 6.20 -0.72
N LEU A 180 -21.42 5.10 -1.47
CA LEU A 180 -22.61 4.53 -2.10
C LEU A 180 -22.95 3.13 -1.59
N GLY A 181 -24.24 2.94 -1.26
CA GLY A 181 -24.79 1.63 -0.90
C GLY A 181 -24.57 1.25 0.56
N HIS A 182 -25.06 0.07 0.93
CA HIS A 182 -24.86 -0.48 2.28
C HIS A 182 -23.37 -0.67 2.57
N TRP A 183 -22.92 -0.28 3.75
CA TRP A 183 -21.51 -0.27 4.19
C TRP A 183 -20.57 0.50 3.25
N GLY A 184 -21.13 1.27 2.29
CA GLY A 184 -20.35 1.88 1.24
C GLY A 184 -19.82 0.90 0.19
N GLU A 185 -20.37 -0.29 0.08
CA GLU A 185 -19.86 -1.36 -0.79
C GLU A 185 -20.49 -1.39 -2.18
N TRP A 186 -21.06 -0.30 -2.62
CA TRP A 186 -21.61 -0.16 -3.97
C TRP A 186 -22.67 -1.20 -4.32
N HIS A 187 -23.50 -1.55 -3.35
CA HIS A 187 -24.67 -2.38 -3.57
C HIS A 187 -25.82 -1.98 -2.62
N ILE A 188 -27.03 -2.19 -3.06
CA ILE A 188 -28.26 -1.97 -2.31
C ILE A 188 -29.14 -3.21 -2.41
N ARG A 189 -29.77 -3.61 -1.29
CA ARG A 189 -30.75 -4.70 -1.31
C ARG A 189 -32.08 -4.24 -1.91
N SER A 190 -32.12 -4.07 -3.23
CA SER A 190 -33.24 -3.50 -3.98
C SER A 190 -34.60 -4.24 -3.84
N SER A 191 -34.59 -5.51 -3.37
CA SER A 191 -35.78 -6.35 -3.25
C SER A 191 -36.87 -5.86 -2.27
N ARG A 192 -36.65 -4.71 -1.58
CA ARG A 192 -37.53 -4.16 -0.54
C ARG A 192 -37.98 -2.73 -0.78
N GLY A 193 -37.91 -2.23 -2.03
CA GLY A 193 -38.36 -0.89 -2.39
C GLY A 193 -37.39 0.22 -1.97
N LEU A 194 -36.16 -0.13 -1.72
CA LEU A 194 -35.08 0.86 -1.54
C LEU A 194 -34.76 1.58 -2.85
N PRO A 195 -34.24 2.80 -2.81
CA PRO A 195 -33.73 3.47 -4.01
C PRO A 195 -32.70 2.56 -4.69
N PRO A 196 -32.73 2.43 -6.01
CA PRO A 196 -31.71 1.64 -6.70
C PRO A 196 -30.34 2.31 -6.64
N MET A 197 -29.27 1.56 -6.86
CA MET A 197 -27.96 2.14 -7.14
C MET A 197 -28.08 3.10 -8.34
N PRO A 198 -27.40 4.24 -8.29
CA PRO A 198 -27.46 5.19 -9.39
C PRO A 198 -26.73 4.68 -10.64
N LEU A 199 -27.16 5.18 -11.81
CA LEU A 199 -26.46 4.95 -13.07
C LEU A 199 -25.08 5.64 -13.09
N ARG A 200 -24.26 5.26 -14.05
CA ARG A 200 -22.87 5.72 -14.17
C ARG A 200 -22.71 7.24 -14.08
N GLU A 201 -23.53 8.01 -14.79
CA GLU A 201 -23.43 9.48 -14.81
C GLU A 201 -23.59 10.13 -13.41
N VAL A 202 -24.30 9.44 -12.51
CA VAL A 202 -24.44 9.87 -11.12
C VAL A 202 -23.28 9.33 -10.29
N ARG A 203 -22.88 8.08 -10.48
CA ARG A 203 -21.74 7.48 -9.75
C ARG A 203 -20.45 8.28 -9.95
N GLU A 204 -20.19 8.75 -11.17
CA GLU A 204 -19.02 9.58 -11.48
C GLU A 204 -18.95 10.86 -10.60
N GLN A 205 -20.09 11.45 -10.23
CA GLN A 205 -20.15 12.62 -9.37
C GLN A 205 -19.76 12.32 -7.90
N TYR A 206 -19.77 11.03 -7.52
CA TYR A 206 -19.25 10.58 -6.21
C TYR A 206 -17.77 10.17 -6.27
N ILE A 207 -17.23 9.91 -7.45
CA ILE A 207 -15.83 9.50 -7.66
C ILE A 207 -14.91 10.72 -7.83
N GLU A 208 -15.29 11.63 -8.72
CA GLU A 208 -14.51 12.83 -9.05
C GLU A 208 -13.97 13.58 -7.84
N PRO A 209 -14.81 13.93 -6.81
CA PRO A 209 -14.32 14.71 -5.67
C PRO A 209 -13.18 14.02 -4.91
N TRP A 210 -13.22 12.69 -4.77
CA TRP A 210 -12.18 11.93 -4.12
C TRP A 210 -10.86 11.95 -4.89
N ALA A 211 -10.93 11.75 -6.21
CA ALA A 211 -9.74 11.81 -7.08
C ALA A 211 -9.08 13.20 -7.07
N GLU A 212 -9.88 14.27 -6.99
CA GLU A 212 -9.39 15.64 -6.92
C GLU A 212 -8.81 16.00 -5.54
N ALA A 213 -9.48 15.55 -4.46
CA ALA A 213 -9.15 15.94 -3.08
C ALA A 213 -7.96 15.18 -2.48
N PHE A 214 -7.66 13.96 -2.97
CA PHE A 214 -6.63 13.09 -2.42
C PHE A 214 -5.64 12.61 -3.49
N PRO A 215 -4.83 13.50 -4.06
CA PRO A 215 -3.92 13.17 -5.15
C PRO A 215 -2.78 12.21 -4.74
N ASN A 216 -2.50 12.08 -3.44
CA ASN A 216 -1.45 11.23 -2.90
C ASN A 216 -1.96 9.85 -2.48
N ALA A 217 -3.26 9.70 -2.18
CA ALA A 217 -3.83 8.43 -1.78
C ALA A 217 -4.10 7.51 -2.98
N ARG A 218 -4.01 6.20 -2.76
CA ARG A 218 -4.49 5.20 -3.71
C ARG A 218 -5.95 4.91 -3.40
N ILE A 219 -6.80 5.11 -4.40
CA ILE A 219 -8.26 4.93 -4.29
C ILE A 219 -8.62 3.53 -4.79
N LEU A 220 -9.54 2.86 -4.11
CA LEU A 220 -10.00 1.52 -4.43
C LEU A 220 -11.52 1.50 -4.59
N MET A 221 -12.01 0.66 -5.49
CA MET A 221 -13.43 0.35 -5.68
C MET A 221 -13.70 -1.13 -5.42
N ARG A 222 -14.89 -1.45 -4.93
CA ARG A 222 -15.26 -2.85 -4.61
C ARG A 222 -15.29 -3.75 -5.85
N ARG A 223 -15.70 -3.23 -6.99
CA ARG A 223 -15.83 -3.99 -8.24
C ARG A 223 -15.07 -3.32 -9.37
N PRO A 224 -14.72 -4.06 -10.44
CA PRO A 224 -14.01 -3.52 -11.59
C PRO A 224 -14.93 -2.69 -12.48
N PHE A 225 -15.47 -1.59 -11.95
CA PHE A 225 -16.27 -0.65 -12.71
C PHE A 225 -15.45 -0.02 -13.85
N ALA A 226 -16.13 0.38 -14.91
CA ALA A 226 -15.47 1.12 -16.00
C ALA A 226 -14.75 2.36 -15.48
N GLU A 227 -15.35 3.04 -14.51
CA GLU A 227 -14.78 4.19 -13.81
C GLU A 227 -13.48 3.84 -13.07
N ALA A 228 -13.44 2.69 -12.38
CA ALA A 228 -12.21 2.24 -11.71
C ALA A 228 -11.05 2.12 -12.70
N LYS A 229 -11.30 1.53 -13.85
CA LYS A 229 -10.30 1.40 -14.91
C LYS A 229 -9.85 2.74 -15.50
N GLU A 230 -10.79 3.64 -15.74
CA GLU A 230 -10.53 4.96 -16.34
C GLU A 230 -9.70 5.87 -15.42
N TYR A 231 -9.95 5.81 -14.10
CA TYR A 231 -9.18 6.55 -13.09
C TYR A 231 -7.90 5.81 -12.65
N GLY A 232 -7.70 4.56 -13.05
CA GLY A 232 -6.56 3.75 -12.61
C GLY A 232 -6.62 3.36 -11.13
N PHE A 233 -7.82 3.15 -10.59
CA PHE A 233 -8.04 2.78 -9.19
C PHE A 233 -7.71 1.31 -8.95
N GLY A 234 -7.42 1.01 -7.67
CA GLY A 234 -7.35 -0.33 -7.15
C GLY A 234 -8.74 -0.95 -6.91
N LEU A 235 -8.72 -2.17 -6.42
CA LEU A 235 -9.94 -2.92 -6.12
C LEU A 235 -9.89 -3.43 -4.68
N TYR A 236 -11.06 -3.69 -4.07
CA TYR A 236 -11.12 -4.38 -2.79
C TYR A 236 -12.19 -5.46 -2.77
N ASN A 237 -11.93 -6.55 -2.04
CA ASN A 237 -12.81 -7.70 -1.87
C ASN A 237 -13.34 -7.75 -0.43
N ASP A 238 -14.61 -7.44 -0.23
CA ASP A 238 -15.30 -7.51 1.08
C ASP A 238 -15.63 -8.95 1.53
N MET A 239 -15.27 -9.94 0.72
CA MET A 239 -15.52 -11.36 0.96
C MET A 239 -14.25 -12.21 0.90
N ALA A 240 -13.09 -11.64 1.24
CA ALA A 240 -11.83 -12.37 1.24
C ALA A 240 -11.91 -13.64 2.12
N GLY A 241 -11.30 -14.72 1.67
CA GLY A 241 -11.35 -16.01 2.32
C GLY A 241 -12.62 -16.85 2.04
N HIS A 242 -13.67 -16.29 1.41
CA HIS A 242 -14.83 -17.06 0.96
C HIS A 242 -14.61 -17.58 -0.46
N PRO A 243 -14.52 -18.92 -0.69
CA PRO A 243 -14.10 -19.45 -1.99
C PRO A 243 -15.00 -19.03 -3.15
N GLU A 244 -16.32 -19.20 -3.02
CA GLU A 244 -17.24 -18.92 -4.12
C GLU A 244 -17.36 -17.41 -4.39
N ALA A 245 -17.44 -16.58 -3.33
CA ALA A 245 -17.58 -15.14 -3.49
C ALA A 245 -16.30 -14.49 -4.03
N THR A 246 -15.12 -14.95 -3.60
CA THR A 246 -13.85 -14.48 -4.15
C THR A 246 -13.67 -14.94 -5.61
N ALA A 247 -14.08 -16.17 -5.94
CA ALA A 247 -14.04 -16.64 -7.32
C ALA A 247 -14.98 -15.84 -8.24
N GLU A 248 -16.17 -15.48 -7.77
CA GLU A 248 -17.10 -14.59 -8.49
C GLU A 248 -16.46 -13.20 -8.70
N TRP A 249 -15.88 -12.62 -7.65
CA TRP A 249 -15.21 -11.33 -7.73
C TRP A 249 -14.02 -11.36 -8.71
N LEU A 250 -13.19 -12.39 -8.70
CA LEU A 250 -12.12 -12.62 -9.67
C LEU A 250 -12.66 -12.81 -11.10
N GLY A 251 -13.83 -13.45 -11.24
CA GLY A 251 -14.55 -13.58 -12.50
C GLY A 251 -14.92 -12.21 -13.10
N TRP A 252 -15.41 -11.28 -12.30
CA TRP A 252 -15.67 -9.92 -12.76
C TRP A 252 -14.39 -9.20 -13.17
N ILE A 253 -13.28 -9.38 -12.46
CA ILE A 253 -11.98 -8.81 -12.83
C ILE A 253 -11.47 -9.38 -14.16
N ALA A 254 -11.68 -10.67 -14.40
CA ALA A 254 -11.23 -11.34 -15.60
C ALA A 254 -12.08 -11.01 -16.84
N GLU A 255 -13.39 -10.99 -16.68
CA GLU A 255 -14.35 -10.97 -17.81
C GLU A 255 -15.16 -9.68 -17.90
N GLY A 256 -15.30 -8.92 -16.80
CA GLY A 256 -16.25 -7.81 -16.72
C GLY A 256 -17.69 -8.31 -16.73
N GLY A 257 -18.59 -7.51 -17.26
CA GLY A 257 -19.99 -7.91 -17.43
C GLY A 257 -21.00 -6.83 -17.09
N GLU A 258 -22.25 -7.28 -16.93
CA GLU A 258 -23.35 -6.44 -16.47
C GLU A 258 -23.19 -6.10 -14.99
N TYR A 259 -23.46 -4.84 -14.63
CA TYR A 259 -23.61 -4.48 -13.24
C TYR A 259 -25.03 -4.81 -12.78
N ASP A 260 -25.18 -5.86 -11.98
CA ASP A 260 -26.46 -6.47 -11.55
C ASP A 260 -27.40 -5.51 -10.82
N GLN A 261 -26.87 -4.44 -10.18
CA GLN A 261 -27.68 -3.48 -9.43
C GLN A 261 -28.42 -2.49 -10.34
N THR A 262 -27.91 -2.22 -11.53
CA THR A 262 -28.48 -1.24 -12.47
C THR A 262 -28.86 -1.85 -13.80
N GLY A 263 -28.38 -3.05 -14.13
CA GLY A 263 -28.58 -3.68 -15.42
C GLY A 263 -27.76 -3.02 -16.55
N GLU A 264 -26.72 -2.25 -16.19
CA GLU A 264 -25.84 -1.62 -17.18
C GLU A 264 -24.96 -2.67 -17.84
N GLU A 265 -25.18 -2.93 -19.13
CA GLU A 265 -24.29 -3.77 -19.94
C GLU A 265 -22.88 -3.17 -19.96
N ASN A 266 -21.87 -3.99 -19.68
CA ASN A 266 -20.47 -3.54 -19.55
C ASN A 266 -20.24 -2.50 -18.45
N GLY A 267 -21.09 -2.45 -17.42
CA GLY A 267 -20.85 -1.65 -16.21
C GLY A 267 -19.61 -2.12 -15.45
N LEU A 268 -19.28 -3.41 -15.54
CA LEU A 268 -18.01 -3.99 -15.09
C LEU A 268 -17.12 -4.30 -16.30
N VAL A 269 -15.82 -4.05 -16.18
CA VAL A 269 -14.85 -4.22 -17.25
C VAL A 269 -13.65 -5.05 -16.82
N PRO A 270 -12.99 -5.80 -17.71
CA PRO A 270 -11.77 -6.55 -17.35
C PRO A 270 -10.67 -5.64 -16.85
N MET A 271 -10.08 -6.03 -15.68
CA MET A 271 -9.00 -5.31 -15.00
C MET A 271 -7.91 -6.28 -14.49
N THR A 272 -7.57 -7.31 -15.27
CA THR A 272 -6.65 -8.40 -14.88
C THR A 272 -5.27 -7.93 -14.45
N ASP A 273 -4.79 -6.82 -14.99
CA ASP A 273 -3.45 -6.28 -14.73
C ASP A 273 -3.47 -5.07 -13.80
N ALA A 274 -4.63 -4.70 -13.26
CA ALA A 274 -4.76 -3.50 -12.40
C ALA A 274 -3.88 -3.57 -11.15
N TRP A 275 -3.72 -4.77 -10.57
CA TRP A 275 -2.86 -5.01 -9.42
C TRP A 275 -1.38 -4.65 -9.65
N GLN A 276 -0.92 -4.56 -10.89
CA GLN A 276 0.46 -4.15 -11.18
C GLN A 276 0.71 -2.66 -10.91
N THR A 277 -0.33 -1.84 -10.90
CA THR A 277 -0.21 -0.38 -10.75
C THR A 277 -1.04 0.21 -9.62
N ALA A 278 -2.00 -0.54 -9.08
CA ALA A 278 -2.90 -0.10 -8.03
C ALA A 278 -3.18 -1.23 -7.03
N PRO A 279 -3.34 -0.94 -5.72
CA PRO A 279 -3.48 -1.96 -4.69
C PRO A 279 -4.78 -2.75 -4.80
N VAL A 280 -4.72 -3.98 -4.28
CA VAL A 280 -5.90 -4.78 -3.99
C VAL A 280 -6.05 -4.88 -2.48
N GLY A 281 -7.13 -4.33 -1.96
CA GLY A 281 -7.53 -4.41 -0.57
C GLY A 281 -8.63 -5.44 -0.33
N GLY A 282 -9.09 -5.49 0.90
CA GLY A 282 -10.27 -6.29 1.27
C GLY A 282 -10.37 -6.52 2.75
N GLU A 283 -11.35 -7.32 3.12
CA GLU A 283 -11.54 -7.79 4.48
C GLU A 283 -12.01 -9.25 4.50
N PHE A 284 -11.71 -9.97 5.57
CA PHE A 284 -12.23 -11.32 5.72
C PHE A 284 -13.74 -11.35 5.79
N THR A 285 -14.34 -12.30 5.08
CA THR A 285 -15.79 -12.52 5.12
C THR A 285 -16.30 -12.75 6.52
N SER A 286 -17.51 -12.26 6.81
CA SER A 286 -18.25 -12.61 8.03
C SER A 286 -19.12 -13.87 7.87
N SER A 287 -19.17 -14.46 6.68
CA SER A 287 -19.98 -15.64 6.38
C SER A 287 -19.33 -16.96 6.80
N LEU A 288 -18.02 -16.95 7.07
CA LEU A 288 -17.26 -18.11 7.55
C LEU A 288 -16.62 -17.81 8.91
N PRO A 289 -16.50 -18.82 9.80
CA PRO A 289 -15.73 -18.67 11.03
C PRO A 289 -14.24 -18.40 10.72
N MET A 290 -13.61 -17.51 11.49
CA MET A 290 -12.19 -17.21 11.35
C MET A 290 -11.31 -18.46 11.56
N GLU A 291 -11.63 -19.29 12.57
CA GLU A 291 -11.00 -20.58 12.82
C GLU A 291 -10.95 -21.46 11.55
N GLN A 292 -12.06 -21.52 10.80
CA GLN A 292 -12.12 -22.33 9.58
C GLN A 292 -11.14 -21.82 8.52
N MET A 293 -11.08 -20.51 8.32
CA MET A 293 -10.22 -19.88 7.30
C MET A 293 -8.74 -19.94 7.66
N LEU A 294 -8.40 -19.92 8.97
CA LEU A 294 -7.01 -19.83 9.45
C LEU A 294 -6.40 -21.18 9.87
N ASP A 295 -7.16 -22.27 9.92
CA ASP A 295 -6.67 -23.61 10.28
C ASP A 295 -7.07 -24.64 9.20
N PRO A 296 -8.28 -25.27 9.18
CA PRO A 296 -8.52 -26.36 8.24
C PRO A 296 -8.53 -25.91 6.77
N ASP A 297 -8.96 -24.70 6.45
CA ASP A 297 -9.02 -24.16 5.08
C ASP A 297 -7.91 -23.16 4.77
N LEU A 298 -6.84 -23.09 5.58
CA LEU A 298 -5.76 -22.11 5.44
C LEU A 298 -5.14 -22.09 4.04
N GLU A 299 -4.82 -23.24 3.47
CA GLU A 299 -4.23 -23.33 2.13
C GLU A 299 -5.17 -22.75 1.04
N THR A 300 -6.49 -22.95 1.21
CA THR A 300 -7.49 -22.36 0.32
C THR A 300 -7.50 -20.84 0.48
N THR A 301 -7.53 -20.36 1.71
CA THR A 301 -7.48 -18.93 2.04
C THR A 301 -6.23 -18.26 1.44
N LEU A 302 -5.05 -18.84 1.65
CA LEU A 302 -3.79 -18.34 1.08
C LEU A 302 -3.79 -18.35 -0.45
N GLY A 303 -4.39 -19.38 -1.07
CA GLY A 303 -4.58 -19.45 -2.52
C GLY A 303 -5.41 -18.28 -3.04
N LEU A 304 -6.56 -18.01 -2.42
CA LEU A 304 -7.44 -16.90 -2.79
C LEU A 304 -6.76 -15.53 -2.65
N LEU A 305 -6.00 -15.31 -1.57
CA LEU A 305 -5.27 -14.06 -1.34
C LEU A 305 -4.16 -13.85 -2.38
N ARG A 306 -3.42 -14.91 -2.72
CA ARG A 306 -2.39 -14.86 -3.78
C ARG A 306 -2.98 -14.58 -5.16
N ASP A 307 -4.07 -15.30 -5.52
CA ASP A 307 -4.75 -15.12 -6.81
C ASP A 307 -5.37 -13.73 -6.95
N SER A 308 -5.72 -13.09 -5.82
CA SER A 308 -6.21 -11.72 -5.75
C SER A 308 -5.10 -10.66 -5.69
N HIS A 309 -3.83 -11.03 -5.56
CA HIS A 309 -2.72 -10.09 -5.31
C HIS A 309 -2.97 -9.17 -4.12
N THR A 310 -3.53 -9.71 -3.03
CA THR A 310 -3.99 -8.91 -1.88
C THR A 310 -2.83 -8.19 -1.21
N THR A 311 -2.98 -6.87 -1.06
CA THR A 311 -2.00 -5.98 -0.44
C THR A 311 -2.26 -5.83 1.06
N PHE A 312 -3.52 -5.64 1.45
CA PHE A 312 -3.94 -5.46 2.84
C PHE A 312 -5.32 -6.07 3.11
N LEU A 313 -5.58 -6.37 4.38
CA LEU A 313 -6.88 -6.82 4.87
C LEU A 313 -7.31 -5.97 6.07
N GLY A 314 -8.52 -5.41 6.03
CA GLY A 314 -9.16 -4.66 7.11
C GLY A 314 -10.56 -4.16 6.75
N PRO A 315 -11.42 -3.83 7.75
CA PRO A 315 -11.12 -3.85 9.20
C PRO A 315 -11.14 -5.24 9.84
N LYS A 316 -11.79 -6.24 9.21
CA LYS A 316 -11.79 -7.62 9.69
C LYS A 316 -10.52 -8.33 9.22
N ILE A 317 -9.58 -8.48 10.14
CA ILE A 317 -8.25 -9.09 9.95
C ILE A 317 -8.23 -10.54 10.43
N ALA A 318 -7.09 -11.24 10.22
CA ALA A 318 -6.84 -12.52 10.88
C ALA A 318 -6.79 -12.38 12.40
N ASP A 319 -7.25 -13.40 13.12
CA ASP A 319 -7.28 -13.41 14.57
C ASP A 319 -5.97 -13.97 15.13
N GLU A 320 -5.33 -13.23 16.04
CA GLU A 320 -4.10 -13.63 16.74
C GLU A 320 -4.25 -14.89 17.59
N GLU A 321 -5.51 -15.33 17.88
CA GLU A 321 -5.75 -16.62 18.53
C GLU A 321 -5.30 -17.81 17.66
N PHE A 322 -5.11 -17.61 16.36
CA PHE A 322 -4.62 -18.59 15.38
C PHE A 322 -3.24 -18.18 14.84
N PRO A 323 -2.17 -18.20 15.63
CA PRO A 323 -0.90 -17.57 15.28
C PRO A 323 -0.25 -18.14 14.02
N GLU A 324 -0.36 -19.43 13.73
CA GLU A 324 0.15 -20.04 12.52
C GLU A 324 -0.59 -19.53 11.27
N GLY A 325 -1.92 -19.40 11.36
CA GLY A 325 -2.77 -18.85 10.30
C GLY A 325 -2.55 -17.35 10.12
N TYR A 326 -2.45 -16.60 11.23
CA TYR A 326 -2.13 -15.17 11.25
C TYR A 326 -0.81 -14.88 10.50
N ASP A 327 0.27 -15.56 10.90
CA ASP A 327 1.60 -15.41 10.29
C ASP A 327 1.59 -15.79 8.80
N ALA A 328 0.93 -16.90 8.44
CA ALA A 328 0.86 -17.36 7.07
C ALA A 328 0.09 -16.38 6.17
N VAL A 329 -1.01 -15.81 6.67
CA VAL A 329 -1.75 -14.76 5.95
C VAL A 329 -0.89 -13.50 5.81
N LEU A 330 -0.30 -13.01 6.89
CA LEU A 330 0.55 -11.81 6.85
C LEU A 330 1.71 -11.97 5.87
N LEU A 331 2.35 -13.15 5.85
CA LEU A 331 3.42 -13.51 4.91
C LEU A 331 2.96 -13.47 3.44
N SER A 332 1.67 -13.71 3.18
CA SER A 332 1.09 -13.74 1.84
C SER A 332 0.62 -12.38 1.31
N LEU A 333 0.59 -11.35 2.16
CA LEU A 333 0.10 -10.02 1.81
C LEU A 333 1.19 -9.10 1.27
N GLY A 334 0.84 -8.25 0.30
CA GLY A 334 1.62 -7.11 -0.15
C GLY A 334 2.99 -7.46 -0.72
N TYR A 335 3.95 -6.59 -0.47
CA TYR A 335 5.31 -6.69 -1.00
C TYR A 335 6.29 -7.28 0.00
N ARG A 336 7.32 -7.98 -0.52
CA ARG A 336 8.45 -8.52 0.26
C ARG A 336 9.76 -8.25 -0.47
N LEU A 337 10.27 -7.03 -0.29
CA LEU A 337 11.50 -6.58 -0.95
C LEU A 337 12.74 -7.18 -0.27
N TRP A 338 13.66 -7.69 -1.07
CA TRP A 338 14.95 -8.20 -0.58
C TRP A 338 16.06 -8.04 -1.61
N ILE A 339 17.29 -8.08 -1.15
CA ILE A 339 18.50 -8.02 -2.00
C ILE A 339 19.04 -9.43 -2.13
N SER A 340 19.12 -9.95 -3.35
CA SER A 340 19.72 -11.29 -3.59
C SER A 340 21.24 -11.23 -3.72
N ARG A 341 21.79 -10.08 -4.22
CA ARG A 341 23.23 -9.91 -4.41
C ARG A 341 23.64 -8.45 -4.24
N ALA A 342 24.77 -8.23 -3.61
CA ALA A 342 25.46 -6.94 -3.59
C ALA A 342 26.89 -7.10 -4.06
N GLU A 343 27.32 -6.21 -4.98
CA GLU A 343 28.69 -6.15 -5.46
C GLU A 343 29.28 -4.78 -5.10
N ILE A 344 30.34 -4.78 -4.29
CA ILE A 344 30.98 -3.57 -3.79
C ILE A 344 32.35 -3.44 -4.44
N SER A 345 32.52 -2.42 -5.26
CA SER A 345 33.76 -2.13 -5.97
C SER A 345 34.41 -0.85 -5.39
N PRO A 346 35.50 -0.96 -4.61
CA PRO A 346 36.17 0.21 -4.07
C PRO A 346 36.83 1.06 -5.16
N GLY A 347 36.73 2.36 -5.05
CA GLY A 347 37.41 3.30 -5.94
C GLY A 347 38.88 3.49 -5.58
N LEU A 348 39.74 3.78 -6.59
CA LEU A 348 41.18 3.95 -6.40
C LEU A 348 41.56 5.14 -5.50
N LEU A 349 40.80 6.20 -5.55
CA LEU A 349 41.01 7.44 -4.79
C LEU A 349 40.05 7.61 -3.62
N GLY A 350 39.38 6.53 -3.21
CA GLY A 350 38.27 6.51 -2.28
C GLY A 350 36.93 6.36 -2.99
N GLY A 351 35.89 6.24 -2.20
CA GLY A 351 34.53 5.94 -2.68
C GLY A 351 34.32 4.47 -2.98
N ALA A 352 33.07 4.10 -3.23
CA ALA A 352 32.64 2.78 -3.62
C ALA A 352 31.51 2.85 -4.63
N ASP A 353 31.54 1.98 -5.62
CA ASP A 353 30.38 1.69 -6.48
C ASP A 353 29.73 0.42 -5.93
N VAL A 354 28.44 0.48 -5.66
CA VAL A 354 27.65 -0.62 -5.12
C VAL A 354 26.57 -0.99 -6.12
N THR A 355 26.62 -2.24 -6.62
CA THR A 355 25.58 -2.82 -7.47
C THR A 355 24.69 -3.71 -6.62
N LEU A 356 23.38 -3.52 -6.70
CA LEU A 356 22.39 -4.31 -5.95
C LEU A 356 21.46 -5.02 -6.92
N THR A 357 21.19 -6.30 -6.64
CA THR A 357 20.16 -7.09 -7.33
C THR A 357 18.96 -7.22 -6.41
N TRP A 358 17.89 -6.54 -6.79
CA TRP A 358 16.61 -6.44 -6.07
C TRP A 358 15.65 -7.55 -6.46
N GLN A 359 14.85 -8.00 -5.51
CA GLN A 359 13.80 -8.99 -5.68
C GLN A 359 12.55 -8.55 -4.90
N ASN A 360 11.39 -8.98 -5.39
CA ASN A 360 10.13 -8.92 -4.65
C ASN A 360 9.53 -10.34 -4.61
N SER A 361 9.45 -10.94 -3.43
CA SER A 361 8.86 -12.26 -3.20
C SER A 361 7.45 -12.20 -2.59
N GLY A 362 6.83 -11.02 -2.56
CA GLY A 362 5.46 -10.83 -2.11
C GLY A 362 4.40 -11.19 -3.16
N SER A 363 3.15 -10.80 -2.92
CA SER A 363 2.01 -10.97 -3.83
C SER A 363 1.71 -9.70 -4.65
N ALA A 364 2.26 -8.54 -4.25
CA ALA A 364 2.02 -7.24 -4.85
C ALA A 364 3.30 -6.38 -4.82
N PRO A 365 3.42 -5.29 -5.60
CA PRO A 365 4.48 -4.31 -5.44
C PRO A 365 4.20 -3.35 -4.27
N LEU A 366 5.20 -2.55 -3.88
CA LEU A 366 4.98 -1.35 -3.06
C LEU A 366 4.45 -0.24 -3.97
N TYR A 367 3.19 0.14 -3.83
CA TYR A 367 2.55 1.14 -4.70
C TYR A 367 2.95 2.60 -4.40
N ALA A 368 4.19 2.79 -3.97
CA ALA A 368 4.78 4.09 -3.70
C ALA A 368 6.27 4.09 -4.04
N ASP A 369 6.77 5.17 -4.64
CA ASP A 369 8.19 5.34 -4.97
C ASP A 369 8.89 6.11 -3.85
N TRP A 370 8.98 5.46 -2.70
CA TRP A 370 9.66 6.03 -1.55
C TRP A 370 11.17 6.13 -1.75
N PRO A 371 11.83 7.18 -1.20
CA PRO A 371 13.26 7.36 -1.35
C PRO A 371 14.07 6.20 -0.78
N VAL A 372 14.95 5.63 -1.60
CA VAL A 372 15.89 4.59 -1.22
C VAL A 372 17.27 5.21 -1.08
N TYR A 373 17.96 4.93 0.03
CA TYR A 373 19.32 5.42 0.26
C TYR A 373 20.29 4.31 0.60
N LEU A 374 21.44 4.34 -0.07
CA LEU A 374 22.65 3.64 0.34
C LEU A 374 23.44 4.54 1.27
N GLN A 375 23.75 4.07 2.47
CA GLN A 375 24.41 4.83 3.53
C GLN A 375 25.72 4.18 3.96
N ALA A 376 26.79 4.97 4.08
CA ALA A 376 27.99 4.61 4.82
C ALA A 376 27.87 5.17 6.24
N VAL A 377 28.01 4.31 7.25
CA VAL A 377 27.83 4.69 8.65
C VAL A 377 29.07 4.41 9.51
N ASP A 378 29.21 5.13 10.62
CA ASP A 378 30.24 4.87 11.62
C ASP A 378 29.80 3.78 12.64
N GLU A 379 30.66 3.46 13.62
CA GLU A 379 30.38 2.47 14.65
C GLU A 379 29.17 2.83 15.54
N ALA A 380 28.81 4.10 15.61
CA ALA A 380 27.62 4.59 16.33
C ALA A 380 26.37 4.63 15.45
N GLY A 381 26.44 4.16 14.21
CA GLY A 381 25.34 4.17 13.25
C GLY A 381 25.06 5.56 12.63
N ARG A 382 25.91 6.56 12.86
CA ARG A 382 25.74 7.89 12.27
C ARG A 382 26.11 7.87 10.80
N VAL A 383 25.29 8.48 9.97
CA VAL A 383 25.52 8.56 8.53
C VAL A 383 26.73 9.49 8.24
N LEU A 384 27.76 8.93 7.63
CA LEU A 384 28.96 9.64 7.16
C LEU A 384 28.75 10.14 5.74
N GLU A 385 28.06 9.35 4.92
CA GLU A 385 27.73 9.65 3.54
C GLU A 385 26.49 8.86 3.14
N GLN A 386 25.67 9.44 2.27
CA GLN A 386 24.56 8.73 1.64
C GLN A 386 24.40 9.13 0.18
N ALA A 387 23.86 8.22 -0.60
CA ALA A 387 23.47 8.45 -1.99
C ALA A 387 22.10 7.83 -2.23
N GLN A 388 21.27 8.50 -3.01
CA GLN A 388 20.00 7.95 -3.45
C GLN A 388 20.24 6.81 -4.44
N VAL A 389 19.47 5.75 -4.28
CA VAL A 389 19.42 4.62 -5.22
C VAL A 389 18.28 4.93 -6.20
N GLU A 390 18.62 4.96 -7.49
CA GLU A 390 17.64 5.19 -8.55
C GLU A 390 16.88 3.87 -8.82
N LEU A 391 15.72 3.73 -8.19
CA LEU A 391 14.81 2.59 -8.34
C LEU A 391 13.37 3.07 -8.16
N GLU A 392 12.51 2.71 -9.10
CA GLU A 392 11.06 2.82 -8.96
C GLU A 392 10.54 1.56 -8.24
N LEU A 393 10.27 1.68 -6.95
CA LEU A 393 9.81 0.55 -6.11
C LEU A 393 8.46 0.01 -6.58
N SER A 394 7.59 0.89 -7.05
CA SER A 394 6.26 0.55 -7.60
C SER A 394 6.34 -0.30 -8.87
N GLY A 395 7.45 -0.24 -9.59
CA GLY A 395 7.70 -1.05 -10.77
C GLY A 395 8.33 -2.42 -10.49
N LEU A 396 8.71 -2.73 -9.24
CA LEU A 396 9.32 -4.03 -8.90
C LEU A 396 8.22 -5.04 -8.55
N LEU A 397 7.69 -5.68 -9.59
CA LEU A 397 6.59 -6.65 -9.46
C LEU A 397 7.07 -7.96 -8.81
N PRO A 398 6.15 -8.74 -8.20
CA PRO A 398 6.42 -10.07 -7.68
C PRO A 398 7.11 -10.99 -8.69
N GLY A 399 8.21 -11.59 -8.28
CA GLY A 399 9.02 -12.49 -9.13
C GLY A 399 9.94 -11.79 -10.12
N GLU A 400 9.89 -10.46 -10.24
CA GLU A 400 10.80 -9.70 -11.08
C GLU A 400 12.11 -9.35 -10.36
N THR A 401 13.10 -9.00 -11.16
CA THR A 401 14.45 -8.63 -10.71
C THR A 401 14.82 -7.26 -11.28
N ALA A 402 15.31 -6.36 -10.43
CA ALA A 402 15.92 -5.11 -10.87
C ALA A 402 17.38 -5.04 -10.44
N GLU A 403 18.19 -4.30 -11.20
CA GLU A 403 19.59 -4.04 -10.86
C GLU A 403 19.81 -2.52 -10.76
N THR A 404 20.47 -2.10 -9.70
CA THR A 404 20.85 -0.69 -9.49
C THR A 404 22.34 -0.55 -9.25
N VAL A 405 22.92 0.57 -9.67
CA VAL A 405 24.31 0.92 -9.40
C VAL A 405 24.36 2.28 -8.71
N THR A 406 24.86 2.31 -7.49
CA THR A 406 24.91 3.54 -6.68
C THR A 406 26.35 3.82 -6.27
N ARG A 407 26.78 5.09 -6.43
CA ARG A 407 28.12 5.53 -6.05
C ARG A 407 28.12 6.32 -4.75
N LEU A 408 28.99 5.93 -3.83
CA LEU A 408 29.37 6.68 -2.64
C LEU A 408 30.79 7.28 -2.89
N PRO A 409 30.94 8.54 -3.30
CA PRO A 409 32.21 9.10 -3.76
C PRO A 409 33.28 9.24 -2.68
N SER A 410 32.90 9.38 -1.41
CA SER A 410 33.82 9.61 -0.29
C SER A 410 33.96 8.43 0.66
N ALA A 411 33.09 7.40 0.56
CA ALA A 411 33.10 6.26 1.45
C ALA A 411 34.45 5.51 1.43
N LYS A 412 35.04 5.33 2.58
CA LYS A 412 36.27 4.55 2.74
C LYS A 412 35.94 3.20 3.34
N LEU A 413 36.21 2.14 2.59
CA LEU A 413 35.97 0.76 3.05
C LEU A 413 37.17 0.17 3.81
N ARG A 414 38.33 0.85 3.83
CA ARG A 414 39.57 0.41 4.49
C ARG A 414 40.35 1.59 5.06
N GLY A 415 41.14 1.32 6.07
CA GLY A 415 42.02 2.31 6.69
C GLY A 415 41.46 2.95 7.93
N LYS A 416 42.19 3.93 8.48
CA LYS A 416 41.89 4.56 9.77
C LYS A 416 40.52 5.31 9.82
N ASP A 417 40.09 5.82 8.67
CA ASP A 417 38.84 6.57 8.57
C ASP A 417 37.79 5.77 7.76
N ALA A 418 37.82 4.42 7.82
CA ALA A 418 36.84 3.59 7.14
C ALA A 418 35.47 3.70 7.82
N CYS A 419 34.40 3.61 7.01
CA CYS A 419 33.07 3.44 7.56
C CYS A 419 32.95 2.06 8.25
N ALA A 420 32.10 1.98 9.25
CA ALA A 420 31.88 0.72 9.98
C ALA A 420 30.96 -0.21 9.19
N ALA A 421 30.00 0.34 8.43
CA ALA A 421 29.10 -0.45 7.59
C ALA A 421 28.59 0.32 6.39
N LEU A 422 28.16 -0.44 5.37
CA LEU A 422 27.25 0.02 4.31
C LEU A 422 25.87 -0.57 4.58
N ARG A 423 24.84 0.25 4.58
CA ARG A 423 23.46 -0.18 4.77
C ARG A 423 22.53 0.44 3.75
N LEU A 424 21.42 -0.25 3.50
CA LEU A 424 20.35 0.17 2.62
C LEU A 424 19.13 0.50 3.46
N VAL A 425 18.44 1.60 3.14
CA VAL A 425 17.21 2.03 3.81
C VAL A 425 16.20 2.55 2.80
N ILE A 426 14.92 2.30 3.07
CA ILE A 426 13.78 2.91 2.37
C ILE A 426 13.10 3.83 3.38
N VAL A 427 12.96 5.10 3.02
CA VAL A 427 12.49 6.15 3.94
C VAL A 427 11.02 6.46 3.66
N ASP A 428 10.21 6.41 4.70
CA ASP A 428 8.83 6.88 4.65
C ASP A 428 8.80 8.42 4.58
N PRO A 429 8.19 9.01 3.54
CA PRO A 429 8.09 10.47 3.40
C PRO A 429 7.30 11.14 4.54
N LEU A 430 6.31 10.45 5.11
CA LEU A 430 5.49 10.96 6.21
C LEU A 430 6.33 11.23 7.47
N THR A 431 7.24 10.32 7.79
CA THR A 431 8.05 10.40 9.01
C THR A 431 9.47 10.92 8.77
N GLY A 432 9.96 10.86 7.55
CA GLY A 432 11.37 11.12 7.19
C GLY A 432 12.34 10.09 7.76
N ARG A 433 11.88 8.91 8.16
CA ARG A 433 12.68 7.85 8.80
C ARG A 433 12.66 6.56 7.96
N PRO A 434 13.72 5.72 8.06
CA PRO A 434 13.66 4.35 7.55
C PRO A 434 12.43 3.63 8.11
N ALA A 435 11.68 2.94 7.25
CA ALA A 435 10.40 2.31 7.65
C ALA A 435 10.18 0.92 7.07
N VAL A 436 10.81 0.58 5.94
CA VAL A 436 10.60 -0.71 5.27
C VAL A 436 11.64 -1.73 5.72
N ARG A 437 11.19 -2.82 6.32
CA ARG A 437 12.01 -4.01 6.62
C ARG A 437 12.26 -4.78 5.33
N PHE A 438 13.51 -5.20 5.15
CA PHE A 438 13.88 -6.06 4.03
C PHE A 438 13.62 -7.54 4.37
N ALA A 439 13.03 -8.27 3.43
CA ALA A 439 12.79 -9.71 3.58
C ALA A 439 14.08 -10.54 3.32
N ASN A 440 15.18 -10.07 3.88
CA ASN A 440 16.46 -10.78 3.88
C ASN A 440 16.62 -11.54 5.19
N ARG A 441 17.12 -12.78 5.12
CA ARG A 441 17.45 -13.58 6.33
C ARG A 441 18.53 -12.92 7.18
N GLU A 442 19.40 -12.15 6.54
CA GLU A 442 20.48 -11.38 7.15
C GLU A 442 20.02 -10.04 7.75
N ALA A 443 18.79 -9.61 7.50
CA ALA A 443 18.22 -8.44 8.16
C ALA A 443 18.04 -8.72 9.66
N ALA A 444 18.51 -7.82 10.50
CA ALA A 444 18.54 -8.03 11.94
C ALA A 444 17.23 -7.51 12.58
N GLY A 445 16.38 -8.42 13.01
CA GLY A 445 15.22 -8.10 13.84
C GLY A 445 14.30 -7.04 13.20
N GLU A 446 13.87 -6.06 13.99
CA GLU A 446 12.94 -5.00 13.58
C GLU A 446 13.62 -3.78 12.91
N ASP A 447 14.96 -3.77 12.78
CA ASP A 447 15.67 -2.64 12.16
C ASP A 447 15.27 -2.53 10.66
N PRO A 448 14.69 -1.42 10.21
CA PRO A 448 14.34 -1.22 8.82
C PRO A 448 15.56 -0.94 7.91
N ALA A 449 16.77 -1.22 8.37
CA ALA A 449 17.99 -1.08 7.60
C ALA A 449 18.60 -2.45 7.27
N LEU A 450 18.83 -2.73 6.00
CA LEU A 450 19.62 -3.90 5.58
C LEU A 450 21.12 -3.57 5.59
N VAL A 451 21.89 -4.23 6.44
CA VAL A 451 23.35 -4.12 6.45
C VAL A 451 23.94 -4.99 5.35
N LEU A 452 24.43 -4.35 4.30
CA LEU A 452 25.05 -5.01 3.15
C LEU A 452 26.49 -5.47 3.44
N TRP A 453 27.24 -4.65 4.20
CA TRP A 453 28.65 -4.93 4.50
C TRP A 453 29.03 -4.30 5.85
N LYS A 454 29.89 -5.01 6.60
CA LYS A 454 30.52 -4.49 7.84
C LYS A 454 32.03 -4.45 7.64
N GLY A 455 32.65 -3.35 8.08
CA GLY A 455 34.09 -3.21 8.19
C GLY A 455 34.67 -4.19 9.22
N LEU A 456 35.95 -4.55 9.06
CA LEU A 456 36.69 -5.39 10.00
C LEU A 456 37.20 -4.56 11.18
#